data_aaf17a52f4db19bcc52056e2e5e03d25
#
_entry.id   aaf17a52f4db19bcc52056e2e5e03d25
#
_cell.length_a   1.000
_cell.length_b   1.000
_cell.length_c   1.000
_cell.angle_alpha   90.00
_cell.angle_beta   90.00
_cell.angle_gamma   90.00
#
_symmetry.space_group_name_H-M   'P 1'
#
loop_
_entity.id
_entity.type
_entity.pdbx_description
1 polymer ?
#
loop_
_entity_poly.entity_id
_entity_poly.type
_entity_poly.pdbx_seq_one_letter_code
_entity_poly.pdbx_strand_id
1 'polypeptide(L)'
;MTEKLREISLDTETTGFNADQGDRIVEIGCMELINKIPTGEKFHVYINPERIVPAEAIKVHGLDNQFLKDKPVFSQIARDFLGFIGSDPLVIHNAQFDMKFLNSELRRMGISALDNPVVDTLVMAQKMFPGKRVNLDALCRHFKVDNTNRTLHGALIDANLLSSVYLHLTGGPNHALDFGELEDAPGKQAPKKRLSRSMRTRVRTASPVK
;
A
#
# COMPACT_ATOMS: atom_id res chain seq x y z
N MET A 1 12.76 23.10 -21.72
CA MET A 1 12.43 23.05 -20.28
C MET A 1 11.62 21.79 -20.08
N THR A 2 12.11 20.83 -19.33
CA THR A 2 11.31 19.63 -18.98
C THR A 2 10.14 20.07 -18.12
N GLU A 3 8.93 19.75 -18.56
CA GLU A 3 7.70 20.03 -17.83
C GLU A 3 7.80 19.38 -16.44
N LYS A 4 7.53 20.14 -15.37
CA LYS A 4 7.54 19.62 -14.00
C LYS A 4 6.25 18.82 -13.83
N LEU A 5 6.38 17.49 -13.77
CA LEU A 5 5.25 16.61 -13.47
C LEU A 5 4.99 16.63 -11.95
N ARG A 6 3.85 17.18 -11.57
CA ARG A 6 3.33 17.11 -10.20
C ARG A 6 2.46 15.88 -10.05
N GLU A 7 2.66 15.11 -8.98
CA GLU A 7 1.89 13.93 -8.59
C GLU A 7 1.62 13.98 -7.08
N ILE A 8 0.57 13.33 -6.61
CA ILE A 8 0.22 13.29 -5.20
C ILE A 8 0.23 11.84 -4.71
N SER A 9 1.16 11.49 -3.83
CA SER A 9 1.08 10.24 -3.08
C SER A 9 0.01 10.37 -2.00
N LEU A 10 -0.95 9.43 -1.95
CA LEU A 10 -2.12 9.50 -1.09
C LEU A 10 -2.40 8.16 -0.43
N ASP A 11 -2.84 8.22 0.83
CA ASP A 11 -3.36 7.10 1.59
C ASP A 11 -4.49 7.56 2.52
N THR A 12 -5.40 6.65 2.90
CA THR A 12 -6.51 6.93 3.81
C THR A 12 -6.67 5.86 4.88
N GLU A 13 -7.02 6.27 6.11
CA GLU A 13 -7.51 5.37 7.14
C GLU A 13 -9.04 5.48 7.25
N THR A 14 -9.68 4.35 7.58
CA THR A 14 -11.15 4.24 7.52
C THR A 14 -11.71 3.48 8.71
N THR A 15 -13.03 3.60 8.94
CA THR A 15 -13.74 2.85 9.99
C THR A 15 -13.96 1.37 9.64
N GLY A 16 -13.62 0.95 8.42
CA GLY A 16 -13.81 -0.42 7.94
C GLY A 16 -13.52 -0.53 6.45
N PHE A 17 -14.02 -1.57 5.79
CA PHE A 17 -13.64 -1.91 4.42
C PHE A 17 -14.69 -1.58 3.37
N ASN A 18 -15.88 -1.10 3.76
CA ASN A 18 -17.00 -0.97 2.85
C ASN A 18 -17.71 0.38 2.93
N ALA A 19 -17.27 1.32 2.09
CA ALA A 19 -17.88 2.65 1.97
C ALA A 19 -19.38 2.61 1.63
N ASP A 20 -19.84 1.59 0.85
CA ASP A 20 -21.26 1.45 0.47
C ASP A 20 -22.13 0.97 1.64
N GLN A 21 -21.51 0.34 2.65
CA GLN A 21 -22.19 -0.05 3.90
C GLN A 21 -22.05 1.00 5.00
N GLY A 22 -21.56 2.17 4.64
CA GLY A 22 -21.50 3.33 5.55
C GLY A 22 -20.19 3.47 6.31
N ASP A 23 -19.13 2.72 5.97
CA ASP A 23 -17.81 3.04 6.49
C ASP A 23 -17.33 4.39 5.98
N ARG A 24 -16.56 5.09 6.80
CA ARG A 24 -16.15 6.48 6.61
C ARG A 24 -14.64 6.62 6.72
N ILE A 25 -14.09 7.68 6.14
CA ILE A 25 -12.69 8.08 6.30
C ILE A 25 -12.47 8.70 7.68
N VAL A 26 -11.35 8.36 8.33
CA VAL A 26 -10.91 8.92 9.63
C VAL A 26 -9.58 9.68 9.53
N GLU A 27 -8.78 9.46 8.48
CA GLU A 27 -7.54 10.18 8.21
C GLU A 27 -7.28 10.24 6.71
N ILE A 28 -6.74 11.36 6.24
CA ILE A 28 -6.19 11.51 4.88
C ILE A 28 -4.76 12.02 5.01
N GLY A 29 -3.84 11.34 4.33
CA GLY A 29 -2.45 11.75 4.17
C GLY A 29 -2.08 11.89 2.70
N CYS A 30 -1.55 13.06 2.32
CA CYS A 30 -1.05 13.31 0.97
C CYS A 30 0.35 13.92 1.03
N MET A 31 1.22 13.51 0.10
CA MET A 31 2.54 14.09 -0.12
C MET A 31 2.65 14.57 -1.57
N GLU A 32 3.10 15.80 -1.76
CA GLU A 32 3.40 16.31 -3.09
C GLU A 32 4.70 15.73 -3.61
N LEU A 33 4.67 15.28 -4.87
CA LEU A 33 5.84 14.83 -5.61
C LEU A 33 6.03 15.72 -6.83
N ILE A 34 7.28 16.15 -7.07
CA ILE A 34 7.67 16.77 -8.33
C ILE A 34 8.68 15.83 -9.02
N ASN A 35 8.34 15.36 -10.21
CA ASN A 35 9.14 14.36 -10.91
C ASN A 35 9.45 13.14 -10.01
N LYS A 36 8.44 12.67 -9.25
CA LYS A 36 8.48 11.54 -8.31
C LYS A 36 9.30 11.75 -7.03
N ILE A 37 9.82 12.94 -6.80
CA ILE A 37 10.61 13.29 -5.62
C ILE A 37 9.72 14.10 -4.67
N PRO A 38 9.60 13.70 -3.38
CA PRO A 38 8.85 14.47 -2.39
C PRO A 38 9.39 15.89 -2.25
N THR A 39 8.50 16.88 -2.24
CA THR A 39 8.87 18.31 -2.06
C THR A 39 8.90 18.72 -0.59
N GLY A 40 8.21 17.94 0.26
CA GLY A 40 7.93 18.29 1.66
C GLY A 40 6.54 18.89 1.86
N GLU A 41 5.90 19.39 0.80
CA GLU A 41 4.51 19.85 0.86
C GLU A 41 3.56 18.67 1.08
N LYS A 42 2.61 18.85 1.99
CA LYS A 42 1.71 17.77 2.42
C LYS A 42 0.34 18.29 2.81
N PHE A 43 -0.66 17.45 2.64
CA PHE A 43 -1.97 17.60 3.25
C PHE A 43 -2.19 16.48 4.24
N HIS A 44 -2.54 16.82 5.48
CA HIS A 44 -2.78 15.83 6.53
C HIS A 44 -3.93 16.28 7.43
N VAL A 45 -4.93 15.41 7.58
CA VAL A 45 -6.08 15.71 8.42
C VAL A 45 -6.68 14.46 9.04
N TYR A 46 -7.02 14.55 10.33
CA TYR A 46 -7.90 13.59 11.00
C TYR A 46 -9.34 14.04 10.86
N ILE A 47 -10.25 13.09 10.68
CA ILE A 47 -11.65 13.37 10.32
C ILE A 47 -12.56 12.66 11.31
N ASN A 48 -13.54 13.40 11.83
CA ASN A 48 -14.64 12.81 12.58
C ASN A 48 -15.55 12.05 11.60
N PRO A 49 -15.64 10.72 11.71
CA PRO A 49 -16.44 9.92 10.77
C PRO A 49 -17.95 10.00 11.03
N GLU A 50 -18.39 10.74 12.05
CA GLU A 50 -19.80 10.83 12.49
C GLU A 50 -20.43 9.45 12.78
N ARG A 51 -19.61 8.49 13.13
CA ARG A 51 -19.98 7.14 13.52
C ARG A 51 -18.95 6.54 14.48
N ILE A 52 -19.32 5.45 15.14
CA ILE A 52 -18.39 4.71 16.00
C ILE A 52 -17.35 3.99 15.13
N VAL A 53 -16.09 4.16 15.49
CA VAL A 53 -14.95 3.40 14.92
C VAL A 53 -14.91 2.06 15.61
N PRO A 54 -14.98 0.94 14.87
CA PRO A 54 -14.88 -0.41 15.45
C PRO A 54 -13.50 -0.67 16.06
N ALA A 55 -13.45 -1.52 17.08
CA ALA A 55 -12.21 -1.86 17.77
C ALA A 55 -11.15 -2.48 16.85
N GLU A 56 -11.58 -3.20 15.82
CA GLU A 56 -10.70 -3.80 14.80
C GLU A 56 -9.97 -2.72 13.98
N ALA A 57 -10.67 -1.65 13.59
CA ALA A 57 -10.07 -0.53 12.89
C ALA A 57 -9.10 0.25 13.80
N ILE A 58 -9.49 0.51 15.05
CA ILE A 58 -8.63 1.17 16.04
C ILE A 58 -7.32 0.39 16.26
N LYS A 59 -7.34 -0.95 16.25
CA LYS A 59 -6.13 -1.77 16.35
C LYS A 59 -5.17 -1.57 15.18
N VAL A 60 -5.67 -1.20 14.01
CA VAL A 60 -4.87 -0.99 12.80
C VAL A 60 -4.22 0.41 12.82
N HIS A 61 -5.01 1.46 12.96
CA HIS A 61 -4.53 2.85 12.83
C HIS A 61 -4.41 3.62 14.15
N GLY A 62 -4.92 3.08 15.26
CA GLY A 62 -4.79 3.70 16.59
C GLY A 62 -5.73 4.88 16.88
N LEU A 63 -6.56 5.30 15.92
CA LEU A 63 -7.45 6.45 16.05
C LEU A 63 -8.74 6.04 16.72
N ASP A 64 -8.90 6.37 17.99
CA ASP A 64 -10.09 6.04 18.76
C ASP A 64 -11.20 7.10 18.66
N ASN A 65 -12.39 6.74 19.14
CA ASN A 65 -13.56 7.59 19.09
C ASN A 65 -13.39 8.89 19.91
N GLN A 66 -12.61 8.85 20.99
CA GLN A 66 -12.37 10.02 21.84
C GLN A 66 -11.48 11.03 21.11
N PHE A 67 -10.44 10.56 20.43
CA PHE A 67 -9.55 11.40 19.64
C PHE A 67 -10.24 12.04 18.44
N LEU A 68 -11.12 11.29 17.75
CA LEU A 68 -11.78 11.75 16.53
C LEU A 68 -12.98 12.65 16.78
N LYS A 69 -13.54 12.64 17.98
CA LYS A 69 -14.77 13.36 18.35
C LYS A 69 -14.73 14.85 18.00
N ASP A 70 -13.59 15.50 18.25
CA ASP A 70 -13.41 16.95 18.10
C ASP A 70 -12.70 17.32 16.77
N LYS A 71 -12.54 16.35 15.86
CA LYS A 71 -11.97 16.60 14.53
C LYS A 71 -13.04 17.14 13.57
N PRO A 72 -12.62 17.86 12.52
CA PRO A 72 -13.55 18.30 11.49
C PRO A 72 -14.21 17.09 10.79
N VAL A 73 -15.44 17.25 10.34
CA VAL A 73 -16.08 16.27 9.46
C VAL A 73 -15.58 16.44 8.02
N PHE A 74 -15.75 15.43 7.16
CA PHE A 74 -15.23 15.45 5.79
C PHE A 74 -15.69 16.68 4.99
N SER A 75 -16.94 17.10 5.15
CA SER A 75 -17.49 18.27 4.46
C SER A 75 -16.77 19.59 4.78
N GLN A 76 -16.15 19.70 5.96
CA GLN A 76 -15.41 20.89 6.36
C GLN A 76 -14.01 20.96 5.73
N ILE A 77 -13.43 19.82 5.39
CA ILE A 77 -12.06 19.74 4.84
C ILE A 77 -12.03 19.47 3.34
N ALA A 78 -13.14 19.09 2.75
CA ALA A 78 -13.21 18.65 1.36
C ALA A 78 -12.68 19.70 0.37
N ARG A 79 -12.97 20.99 0.60
CA ARG A 79 -12.48 22.08 -0.28
C ARG A 79 -10.96 22.18 -0.27
N ASP A 80 -10.35 22.10 0.91
CA ASP A 80 -8.90 22.21 1.05
C ASP A 80 -8.22 20.97 0.50
N PHE A 81 -8.80 19.78 0.72
CA PHE A 81 -8.35 18.52 0.12
C PHE A 81 -8.36 18.59 -1.42
N LEU A 82 -9.50 18.96 -2.00
CA LEU A 82 -9.65 19.10 -3.45
C LEU A 82 -8.71 20.17 -4.02
N GLY A 83 -8.50 21.27 -3.29
CA GLY A 83 -7.55 22.30 -3.67
C GLY A 83 -6.10 21.81 -3.65
N PHE A 84 -5.75 20.93 -2.70
CA PHE A 84 -4.40 20.36 -2.62
C PHE A 84 -4.13 19.37 -3.74
N ILE A 85 -5.04 18.43 -4.01
CA ILE A 85 -4.83 17.44 -5.06
C ILE A 85 -4.96 18.02 -6.49
N GLY A 86 -5.75 19.08 -6.67
CA GLY A 86 -6.02 19.67 -7.99
C GLY A 86 -6.51 18.62 -8.99
N SER A 87 -5.98 18.68 -10.22
CA SER A 87 -6.20 17.68 -11.26
C SER A 87 -5.01 16.74 -11.47
N ASP A 88 -4.06 16.74 -10.54
CA ASP A 88 -2.82 15.99 -10.65
C ASP A 88 -3.03 14.49 -10.48
N PRO A 89 -2.14 13.62 -11.03
CA PRO A 89 -2.21 12.19 -10.83
C PRO A 89 -2.08 11.82 -9.34
N LEU A 90 -2.92 10.88 -8.90
CA LEU A 90 -2.91 10.32 -7.55
C LEU A 90 -2.15 8.99 -7.56
N VAL A 91 -1.09 8.90 -6.77
CA VAL A 91 -0.27 7.69 -6.57
C VAL A 91 -0.75 7.01 -5.29
N ILE A 92 -1.35 5.83 -5.42
CA ILE A 92 -2.02 5.14 -4.31
C ILE A 92 -1.65 3.65 -4.34
N HIS A 93 -1.54 3.02 -3.18
CA HIS A 93 -1.29 1.58 -3.07
C HIS A 93 -2.59 0.81 -2.83
N ASN A 94 -3.10 0.10 -3.84
CA ASN A 94 -4.46 -0.48 -3.88
C ASN A 94 -5.53 0.62 -4.06
N ALA A 95 -5.34 1.42 -5.09
CA ALA A 95 -6.09 2.65 -5.33
C ALA A 95 -7.62 2.48 -5.38
N GLN A 96 -8.12 1.31 -5.75
CA GLN A 96 -9.56 1.03 -5.76
C GLN A 96 -10.21 1.25 -4.39
N PHE A 97 -9.48 0.95 -3.32
CA PHE A 97 -9.97 1.11 -1.95
C PHE A 97 -10.16 2.60 -1.62
N ASP A 98 -9.10 3.40 -1.70
CA ASP A 98 -9.11 4.82 -1.32
C ASP A 98 -10.04 5.64 -2.21
N MET A 99 -9.98 5.41 -3.52
CA MET A 99 -10.85 6.10 -4.48
C MET A 99 -12.33 5.83 -4.23
N LYS A 100 -12.68 4.60 -3.80
CA LYS A 100 -14.06 4.26 -3.43
C LYS A 100 -14.52 5.06 -2.22
N PHE A 101 -13.68 5.19 -1.20
CA PHE A 101 -13.99 5.95 0.02
C PHE A 101 -14.09 7.45 -0.27
N LEU A 102 -13.10 8.03 -0.94
CA LEU A 102 -13.09 9.43 -1.32
C LEU A 102 -14.33 9.80 -2.14
N ASN A 103 -14.65 9.00 -3.17
CA ASN A 103 -15.83 9.22 -4.00
C ASN A 103 -17.15 9.01 -3.24
N SER A 104 -17.18 8.14 -2.23
CA SER A 104 -18.34 7.98 -1.36
C SER A 104 -18.57 9.22 -0.50
N GLU A 105 -17.52 9.80 0.07
CA GLU A 105 -17.62 11.04 0.86
C GLU A 105 -18.06 12.23 -0.01
N LEU A 106 -17.47 12.39 -1.20
CA LEU A 106 -17.87 13.45 -2.15
C LEU A 106 -19.32 13.31 -2.58
N ARG A 107 -19.77 12.09 -2.87
CA ARG A 107 -21.17 11.80 -3.24
C ARG A 107 -22.15 12.19 -2.13
N ARG A 108 -21.80 12.00 -0.86
CA ARG A 108 -22.62 12.43 0.31
C ARG A 108 -22.81 13.95 0.33
N MET A 109 -21.86 14.69 -0.22
CA MET A 109 -21.91 16.14 -0.36
C MET A 109 -22.58 16.61 -1.65
N GLY A 110 -23.00 15.71 -2.53
CA GLY A 110 -23.51 16.04 -3.88
C GLY A 110 -22.43 16.53 -4.85
N ILE A 111 -21.15 16.23 -4.56
CA ILE A 111 -20.01 16.56 -5.41
C ILE A 111 -19.71 15.37 -6.34
N SER A 112 -19.30 15.67 -7.56
CA SER A 112 -18.89 14.65 -8.54
C SER A 112 -17.70 13.83 -8.03
N ALA A 113 -17.57 12.60 -8.53
CA ALA A 113 -16.41 11.77 -8.27
C ALA A 113 -15.12 12.43 -8.79
N LEU A 114 -13.99 12.08 -8.19
CA LEU A 114 -12.68 12.49 -8.65
C LEU A 114 -12.43 11.96 -10.08
N ASP A 115 -11.89 12.80 -10.93
CA ASP A 115 -11.47 12.49 -12.32
C ASP A 115 -9.96 12.50 -12.50
N ASN A 116 -9.22 12.65 -11.41
CA ASN A 116 -7.76 12.59 -11.39
C ASN A 116 -7.24 11.29 -12.02
N PRO A 117 -6.18 11.33 -12.85
CA PRO A 117 -5.45 10.14 -13.24
C PRO A 117 -4.97 9.36 -12.00
N VAL A 118 -5.05 8.03 -12.03
CA VAL A 118 -4.67 7.19 -10.88
C VAL A 118 -3.52 6.27 -11.26
N VAL A 119 -2.48 6.27 -10.44
CA VAL A 119 -1.35 5.34 -10.50
C VAL A 119 -1.48 4.36 -9.34
N ASP A 120 -1.90 3.13 -9.62
CA ASP A 120 -1.99 2.06 -8.62
C ASP A 120 -0.66 1.32 -8.50
N THR A 121 0.06 1.59 -7.41
CA THR A 121 1.38 0.99 -7.17
C THR A 121 1.30 -0.48 -6.79
N LEU A 122 0.16 -1.00 -6.28
CA LEU A 122 -0.06 -2.43 -6.06
C LEU A 122 -0.06 -3.17 -7.41
N VAL A 123 -0.78 -2.66 -8.40
CA VAL A 123 -0.82 -3.23 -9.75
C VAL A 123 0.56 -3.19 -10.41
N MET A 124 1.30 -2.09 -10.23
CA MET A 124 2.69 -1.98 -10.71
C MET A 124 3.59 -3.05 -10.08
N ALA A 125 3.55 -3.17 -8.75
CA ALA A 125 4.36 -4.13 -8.02
C ALA A 125 4.01 -5.58 -8.34
N GLN A 126 2.72 -5.92 -8.53
CA GLN A 126 2.29 -7.26 -8.95
C GLN A 126 2.85 -7.66 -10.32
N LYS A 127 2.95 -6.70 -11.26
CA LYS A 127 3.57 -6.94 -12.57
C LYS A 127 5.08 -7.13 -12.48
N MET A 128 5.76 -6.39 -11.59
CA MET A 128 7.21 -6.49 -11.40
C MET A 128 7.62 -7.73 -10.62
N PHE A 129 6.81 -8.15 -9.66
CA PHE A 129 7.10 -9.24 -8.72
C PHE A 129 5.99 -10.32 -8.74
N PRO A 130 5.80 -11.02 -9.87
CA PRO A 130 4.70 -12.00 -9.99
C PRO A 130 4.84 -13.11 -8.95
N GLY A 131 3.75 -13.37 -8.21
CA GLY A 131 3.70 -14.42 -7.18
C GLY A 131 4.34 -14.06 -5.84
N LYS A 132 4.87 -12.84 -5.69
CA LYS A 132 5.45 -12.36 -4.44
C LYS A 132 4.43 -11.52 -3.64
N ARG A 133 4.73 -11.36 -2.34
CA ARG A 133 3.99 -10.44 -1.46
C ARG A 133 4.41 -9.01 -1.77
N VAL A 134 3.44 -8.15 -2.12
CA VAL A 134 3.69 -6.79 -2.60
C VAL A 134 2.87 -5.74 -1.84
N ASN A 135 2.53 -6.00 -0.57
CA ASN A 135 2.00 -4.94 0.29
C ASN A 135 3.10 -3.90 0.60
N LEU A 136 2.72 -2.73 1.09
CA LEU A 136 3.63 -1.61 1.32
C LEU A 136 4.83 -2.01 2.20
N ASP A 137 4.63 -2.76 3.28
CA ASP A 137 5.71 -3.26 4.14
C ASP A 137 6.70 -4.18 3.42
N ALA A 138 6.18 -5.09 2.57
CA ALA A 138 7.04 -5.98 1.80
C ALA A 138 7.88 -5.20 0.79
N LEU A 139 7.29 -4.18 0.16
CA LEU A 139 7.99 -3.31 -0.78
C LEU A 139 9.02 -2.42 -0.06
N CYS A 140 8.70 -1.87 1.12
CA CYS A 140 9.66 -1.14 1.94
C CYS A 140 10.88 -2.00 2.28
N ARG A 141 10.66 -3.24 2.74
CA ARG A 141 11.77 -4.18 3.01
C ARG A 141 12.59 -4.48 1.76
N HIS A 142 11.92 -4.75 0.64
CA HIS A 142 12.59 -5.06 -0.63
C HIS A 142 13.48 -3.92 -1.11
N PHE A 143 12.97 -2.70 -1.10
CA PHE A 143 13.68 -1.51 -1.54
C PHE A 143 14.54 -0.86 -0.46
N LYS A 144 14.60 -1.44 0.75
CA LYS A 144 15.35 -0.92 1.90
C LYS A 144 14.90 0.50 2.29
N VAL A 145 13.61 0.77 2.14
CA VAL A 145 12.96 1.98 2.64
C VAL A 145 12.74 1.81 4.14
N ASP A 146 13.24 2.76 4.93
CA ASP A 146 13.10 2.73 6.38
C ASP A 146 11.64 2.95 6.80
N ASN A 147 11.03 1.92 7.38
CA ASN A 147 9.68 1.93 7.94
C ASN A 147 9.65 1.64 9.45
N THR A 148 10.78 1.82 10.16
CA THR A 148 10.90 1.50 11.60
C THR A 148 9.97 2.34 12.47
N ASN A 149 9.62 3.54 12.04
CA ASN A 149 8.69 4.43 12.75
C ASN A 149 7.20 4.08 12.50
N ARG A 150 6.90 3.11 11.65
CA ARG A 150 5.54 2.66 11.37
C ARG A 150 5.09 1.59 12.36
N THR A 151 4.75 1.98 13.58
CA THR A 151 4.23 1.08 14.63
C THR A 151 2.75 0.74 14.42
N LEU A 152 1.99 1.67 13.87
CA LEU A 152 0.59 1.54 13.44
C LEU A 152 0.47 2.09 12.02
N HIS A 153 -0.61 1.77 11.35
CA HIS A 153 -0.95 2.42 10.10
C HIS A 153 -1.33 3.88 10.35
N GLY A 154 -0.89 4.77 9.48
CA GLY A 154 -1.24 6.18 9.52
C GLY A 154 -1.10 6.77 8.13
N ALA A 155 -2.17 7.42 7.65
CA ALA A 155 -2.29 7.82 6.25
C ALA A 155 -1.11 8.69 5.78
N LEU A 156 -0.64 9.65 6.57
CA LEU A 156 0.50 10.46 6.17
C LEU A 156 1.81 9.67 6.16
N ILE A 157 2.01 8.76 7.12
CA ILE A 157 3.21 7.91 7.18
C ILE A 157 3.23 7.00 5.94
N ASP A 158 2.09 6.39 5.63
CA ASP A 158 1.97 5.46 4.51
C ASP A 158 2.09 6.17 3.16
N ALA A 159 1.53 7.36 2.99
CA ALA A 159 1.74 8.20 1.81
C ALA A 159 3.22 8.58 1.63
N ASN A 160 3.95 8.86 2.71
CA ASN A 160 5.39 9.17 2.64
C ASN A 160 6.22 7.93 2.29
N LEU A 161 5.96 6.77 2.90
CA LEU A 161 6.61 5.51 2.54
C LEU A 161 6.32 5.13 1.08
N LEU A 162 5.06 5.31 0.66
CA LEU A 162 4.63 5.06 -0.70
C LEU A 162 5.38 5.93 -1.71
N SER A 163 5.64 7.19 -1.40
CA SER A 163 6.41 8.08 -2.29
C SER A 163 7.80 7.52 -2.57
N SER A 164 8.48 7.00 -1.54
CA SER A 164 9.80 6.37 -1.66
C SER A 164 9.73 5.06 -2.45
N VAL A 165 8.76 4.21 -2.16
CA VAL A 165 8.51 2.95 -2.89
C VAL A 165 8.19 3.23 -4.36
N TYR A 166 7.37 4.24 -4.65
CA TYR A 166 7.00 4.63 -6.01
C TYR A 166 8.19 5.07 -6.84
N LEU A 167 9.11 5.84 -6.25
CA LEU A 167 10.35 6.22 -6.91
C LEU A 167 11.14 4.99 -7.35
N HIS A 168 11.25 3.96 -6.50
CA HIS A 168 11.91 2.70 -6.83
C HIS A 168 11.17 1.90 -7.91
N LEU A 169 9.84 1.78 -7.81
CA LEU A 169 9.01 1.07 -8.80
C LEU A 169 9.08 1.71 -10.20
N THR A 170 9.40 2.99 -10.29
CA THR A 170 9.49 3.72 -11.56
C THR A 170 10.91 3.87 -12.09
N GLY A 171 11.86 3.15 -11.52
CA GLY A 171 13.23 3.17 -12.01
C GLY A 171 14.14 4.21 -11.38
N GLY A 172 13.95 4.51 -10.09
CA GLY A 172 14.87 5.34 -9.30
C GLY A 172 16.33 4.83 -9.33
N PRO A 173 17.28 5.51 -8.69
CA PRO A 173 18.71 5.46 -9.00
C PRO A 173 19.41 4.10 -8.92
N ASN A 174 18.72 3.02 -8.55
CA ASN A 174 19.30 1.67 -8.47
C ASN A 174 18.42 0.64 -9.18
N HIS A 175 18.61 0.47 -10.48
CA HIS A 175 17.96 -0.57 -11.31
C HIS A 175 18.47 -2.00 -11.10
N ALA A 176 19.31 -2.30 -10.13
CA ALA A 176 19.68 -3.66 -9.78
C ALA A 176 18.56 -4.27 -8.89
N LEU A 177 17.45 -4.65 -9.52
CA LEU A 177 16.37 -5.37 -8.87
C LEU A 177 16.84 -6.79 -8.56
N ASP A 178 17.22 -7.05 -7.33
CA ASP A 178 17.35 -8.41 -6.84
C ASP A 178 15.95 -8.98 -6.56
N PHE A 179 15.42 -9.73 -7.54
CA PHE A 179 14.10 -10.35 -7.46
C PHE A 179 14.01 -11.46 -6.39
N GLY A 180 15.11 -11.76 -5.68
CA GLY A 180 15.23 -12.86 -4.73
C GLY A 180 14.69 -12.57 -3.32
N GLU A 181 14.64 -11.31 -2.90
CA GLU A 181 14.44 -10.95 -1.49
C GLU A 181 12.97 -10.74 -1.04
N LEU A 182 11.98 -10.80 -1.94
CA LEU A 182 10.57 -10.73 -1.52
C LEU A 182 10.10 -12.08 -0.97
N GLU A 183 9.54 -12.06 0.23
CA GLU A 183 8.93 -13.25 0.84
C GLU A 183 7.81 -13.82 -0.04
N ASP A 184 7.79 -15.14 -0.19
CA ASP A 184 6.71 -15.83 -0.88
C ASP A 184 5.40 -15.67 -0.12
N ALA A 185 4.30 -15.45 -0.83
CA ALA A 185 2.99 -15.39 -0.22
C ALA A 185 2.69 -16.70 0.54
N PRO A 186 2.13 -16.67 1.77
CA PRO A 186 1.78 -17.88 2.49
C PRO A 186 0.69 -18.64 1.69
N GLY A 187 1.04 -19.77 1.07
CA GLY A 187 0.04 -20.59 0.42
C GLY A 187 0.40 -21.41 -0.81
N LYS A 188 1.66 -21.74 -1.09
CA LYS A 188 1.99 -22.85 -2.01
C LYS A 188 3.28 -23.54 -1.58
N GLN A 189 3.19 -24.49 -0.66
CA GLN A 189 4.21 -25.50 -0.53
C GLN A 189 4.11 -26.42 -1.75
N ALA A 190 5.09 -26.32 -2.65
CA ALA A 190 5.24 -27.31 -3.71
C ALA A 190 5.51 -28.69 -3.08
N PRO A 191 4.90 -29.79 -3.58
CA PRO A 191 5.13 -31.11 -3.03
C PRO A 191 6.59 -31.49 -3.21
N LYS A 192 7.30 -31.74 -2.11
CA LYS A 192 8.66 -32.31 -2.12
C LYS A 192 8.62 -33.61 -2.88
N LYS A 193 9.16 -33.68 -4.09
CA LYS A 193 9.41 -34.91 -4.82
C LYS A 193 10.38 -35.75 -3.99
N ARG A 194 9.85 -36.83 -3.38
CA ARG A 194 10.62 -37.91 -2.78
C ARG A 194 11.43 -38.58 -3.90
N LEU A 195 12.71 -38.33 -3.96
CA LEU A 195 13.62 -39.17 -4.78
C LEU A 195 13.57 -40.60 -4.22
N SER A 196 13.00 -41.49 -5.00
CA SER A 196 13.03 -42.92 -4.73
C SER A 196 14.48 -43.40 -4.86
N ARG A 197 14.98 -43.95 -3.78
CA ARG A 197 16.30 -44.61 -3.70
C ARG A 197 16.22 -45.92 -4.47
N SER A 198 16.69 -45.93 -5.71
CA SER A 198 16.73 -47.09 -6.57
C SER A 198 18.07 -47.80 -6.42
N MET A 199 17.98 -49.10 -6.16
CA MET A 199 18.89 -50.20 -6.47
C MET A 199 20.36 -50.13 -6.05
N ARG A 200 20.64 -50.78 -4.93
CA ARG A 200 21.96 -51.42 -4.71
C ARG A 200 22.00 -52.74 -5.47
N THR A 201 22.82 -52.79 -6.49
CA THR A 201 23.25 -54.01 -7.17
C THR A 201 24.11 -54.87 -6.22
N ARG A 202 23.65 -56.07 -5.88
CA ARG A 202 24.43 -57.09 -5.14
C ARG A 202 25.45 -57.72 -6.09
N VAL A 203 26.71 -57.47 -5.86
CA VAL A 203 27.80 -58.27 -6.42
C VAL A 203 27.92 -59.56 -5.62
N ARG A 204 27.70 -60.71 -6.26
CA ARG A 204 27.99 -62.04 -5.71
C ARG A 204 29.48 -62.29 -5.83
N THR A 205 30.16 -62.44 -4.72
CA THR A 205 31.51 -63.06 -4.66
C THR A 205 31.36 -64.58 -4.51
N ALA A 206 31.95 -65.31 -5.42
CA ALA A 206 32.09 -66.76 -5.38
C ALA A 206 33.17 -67.14 -4.35
N SER A 207 32.89 -68.13 -3.52
CA SER A 207 33.86 -68.78 -2.67
C SER A 207 34.55 -69.94 -3.39
N PRO A 208 35.83 -70.17 -3.14
CA PRO A 208 36.52 -71.33 -3.73
C PRO A 208 36.29 -72.61 -2.92
N VAL A 209 36.36 -73.74 -3.70
CA VAL A 209 36.26 -75.11 -3.26
C VAL A 209 37.52 -75.53 -2.50
N LYS A 210 37.34 -76.17 -1.32
CA LYS A 210 37.97 -77.41 -0.93
C LYS A 210 37.06 -78.11 0.05
#